data_7de028ab104dd7c1bb490962e9ec127c
#
_entry.id   7de028ab104dd7c1bb490962e9ec127c
#
_cell.length_a   1.000
_cell.length_b   1.000
_cell.length_c   1.000
_cell.angle_alpha   90.00
_cell.angle_beta   90.00
_cell.angle_gamma   90.00
#
_symmetry.space_group_name_H-M   'P 1'
#
loop_
_entity.id
_entity.type
_entity.pdbx_description
1 polymer ?
#
loop_
_entity_poly.entity_id
_entity_poly.type
_entity_poly.pdbx_seq_one_letter_code
_entity_poly.pdbx_strand_id
1 'polypeptide(L)'
;NSYQDNEADKNVKISDLNNLSEAQITDLSLYASSLINQIRTAFGTTQTSVSKGSVLAADRVSDGYVADNWGWEAITHQRHDSAALDRAGKSFNSVSIGENLNTWQGLTGPFTLNDIKKYVYEAMLDFMFNGNEWNHARSISGLTADGGESYIGTDISVVAGAFNVHVNNVNKNSIASDSSFDTTKIANPYVGNQSQSSSNANLAAAKAAYEAAKQANDQAQSDLASKKADSESATLKLKNTQSELAALKATASKLAAAQNNLSEKQAALATAKSELEKANAAVENLNANAQEKAVALSKAQATLDEKLAELQTAKAKLATSSATLQRLTNAYNAAKQDTAKKQVALTQANPALTAAKNRLAALTN
;
A
#
# COMPACT_ATOMS: atom_id res chain seq x y z
N ASN A 1 25.40 12.33 -11.01
CA ASN A 1 26.69 11.77 -10.60
C ASN A 1 26.76 10.32 -11.05
N SER A 2 27.89 9.90 -11.57
CA SER A 2 28.18 8.52 -11.96
C SER A 2 29.47 8.08 -11.29
N TYR A 3 29.61 6.78 -11.08
CA TYR A 3 30.87 6.20 -10.64
C TYR A 3 32.00 6.62 -11.58
N GLN A 4 33.15 6.95 -11.02
CA GLN A 4 34.33 7.28 -11.75
C GLN A 4 35.32 6.14 -11.61
N ASP A 5 35.68 5.52 -12.73
CA ASP A 5 36.65 4.43 -12.77
C ASP A 5 38.03 4.88 -12.25
N ASN A 6 38.70 3.99 -11.52
CA ASN A 6 40.05 4.16 -11.06
C ASN A 6 40.98 3.16 -11.79
N GLU A 7 41.88 3.66 -12.56
CA GLU A 7 42.78 2.82 -13.37
C GLU A 7 43.73 1.95 -12.52
N ALA A 8 44.12 2.41 -11.33
CA ALA A 8 44.90 1.61 -10.40
C ALA A 8 44.11 0.41 -9.88
N ASP A 9 42.85 0.66 -9.49
CA ASP A 9 41.95 -0.38 -8.96
C ASP A 9 41.53 -1.39 -10.02
N LYS A 10 41.47 -1.02 -11.31
CA LYS A 10 41.22 -1.96 -12.43
C LYS A 10 42.31 -3.02 -12.56
N ASN A 11 43.51 -2.71 -12.09
CA ASN A 11 44.63 -3.66 -12.13
C ASN A 11 44.68 -4.58 -10.89
N VAL A 12 43.88 -4.32 -9.86
CA VAL A 12 43.83 -5.15 -8.66
C VAL A 12 42.70 -6.20 -8.84
N LYS A 13 43.12 -7.41 -9.21
CA LYS A 13 42.20 -8.55 -9.37
C LYS A 13 41.77 -9.10 -8.02
N ILE A 14 40.48 -9.38 -7.87
CA ILE A 14 39.92 -10.04 -6.71
C ILE A 14 39.72 -11.52 -7.06
N SER A 15 40.46 -12.39 -6.40
CA SER A 15 40.43 -13.83 -6.66
C SER A 15 39.30 -14.53 -5.87
N ASP A 16 38.98 -14.03 -4.69
CA ASP A 16 37.94 -14.54 -3.82
C ASP A 16 37.24 -13.38 -3.13
N LEU A 17 35.97 -13.24 -3.38
CA LEU A 17 35.12 -12.17 -2.78
C LEU A 17 34.78 -12.42 -1.33
N ASN A 18 34.85 -13.68 -0.87
CA ASN A 18 34.59 -14.05 0.51
C ASN A 18 35.87 -14.07 1.38
N ASN A 19 36.98 -13.61 0.83
CA ASN A 19 38.26 -13.61 1.53
C ASN A 19 39.10 -12.41 1.07
N LEU A 20 38.51 -11.22 1.20
CA LEU A 20 39.24 -9.98 0.93
C LEU A 20 40.30 -9.79 2.02
N SER A 21 41.47 -9.27 1.61
CA SER A 21 42.50 -8.92 2.58
C SER A 21 42.05 -7.75 3.48
N GLU A 22 42.58 -7.66 4.68
CA GLU A 22 42.37 -6.52 5.58
C GLU A 22 42.62 -5.17 4.89
N ALA A 23 43.62 -5.10 4.01
CA ALA A 23 43.93 -3.90 3.23
C ALA A 23 42.80 -3.56 2.24
N GLN A 24 42.20 -4.56 1.60
CA GLN A 24 41.06 -4.37 0.69
C GLN A 24 39.79 -3.96 1.44
N ILE A 25 39.47 -4.63 2.55
CA ILE A 25 38.33 -4.26 3.41
C ILE A 25 38.52 -2.84 3.96
N THR A 26 39.75 -2.50 4.39
CA THR A 26 40.09 -1.14 4.82
C THR A 26 39.83 -0.11 3.71
N ASP A 27 40.29 -0.39 2.50
CA ASP A 27 40.15 0.52 1.36
C ASP A 27 38.66 0.70 0.97
N LEU A 28 37.89 -0.38 0.94
CA LEU A 28 36.43 -0.33 0.71
C LEU A 28 35.72 0.46 1.81
N SER A 29 36.11 0.26 3.05
CA SER A 29 35.54 0.99 4.22
C SER A 29 35.84 2.49 4.14
N LEU A 30 37.07 2.87 3.79
CA LEU A 30 37.46 4.27 3.61
C LEU A 30 36.73 4.91 2.43
N TYR A 31 36.58 4.19 1.31
CA TYR A 31 35.80 4.64 0.17
C TYR A 31 34.32 4.85 0.54
N ALA A 32 33.69 3.85 1.16
CA ALA A 32 32.29 3.94 1.61
C ALA A 32 32.11 5.11 2.61
N SER A 33 32.98 5.24 3.61
CA SER A 33 32.95 6.35 4.55
C SER A 33 33.07 7.71 3.86
N SER A 34 33.88 7.81 2.79
CA SER A 34 34.00 9.05 2.01
C SER A 34 32.71 9.44 1.31
N LEU A 35 31.99 8.47 0.74
CA LEU A 35 30.67 8.68 0.12
C LEU A 35 29.62 9.09 1.15
N ILE A 36 29.56 8.36 2.28
CA ILE A 36 28.68 8.66 3.42
C ILE A 36 28.95 10.08 3.94
N ASN A 37 30.20 10.48 4.07
CA ASN A 37 30.56 11.79 4.58
C ASN A 37 30.20 12.94 3.65
N GLN A 38 30.18 12.73 2.33
CA GLN A 38 29.63 13.69 1.37
C GLN A 38 28.12 13.90 1.62
N ILE A 39 27.38 12.79 1.81
CA ILE A 39 25.96 12.82 2.13
C ILE A 39 25.73 13.52 3.48
N ARG A 40 26.44 13.11 4.52
CA ARG A 40 26.33 13.70 5.87
C ARG A 40 26.68 15.17 5.91
N THR A 41 27.63 15.61 5.09
CA THR A 41 27.93 17.05 4.92
C THR A 41 26.72 17.79 4.36
N ALA A 42 26.04 17.23 3.35
CA ALA A 42 24.87 17.86 2.75
C ALA A 42 23.69 17.94 3.74
N PHE A 43 23.55 16.96 4.63
CA PHE A 43 22.52 16.95 5.69
C PHE A 43 22.94 17.69 6.96
N GLY A 44 24.19 18.13 7.09
CA GLY A 44 24.71 18.80 8.30
C GLY A 44 24.81 17.88 9.50
N THR A 45 25.01 16.58 9.29
CA THR A 45 25.12 15.56 10.35
C THR A 45 26.57 15.17 10.64
N THR A 46 26.79 14.44 11.74
CA THR A 46 28.13 14.06 12.20
C THR A 46 28.82 13.12 11.20
N GLN A 47 30.07 13.46 10.84
CA GLN A 47 30.90 12.68 9.94
C GLN A 47 31.23 11.30 10.54
N THR A 48 31.40 10.29 9.67
CA THR A 48 31.86 8.97 10.04
C THR A 48 33.38 8.87 9.96
N SER A 49 33.93 7.89 10.65
CA SER A 49 35.33 7.50 10.56
C SER A 49 35.44 6.00 10.25
N VAL A 50 36.57 5.56 9.78
CA VAL A 50 36.92 4.15 9.74
C VAL A 50 37.91 3.88 10.86
N SER A 51 37.74 2.79 11.59
CA SER A 51 38.65 2.32 12.63
C SER A 51 39.06 0.89 12.37
N LYS A 52 40.14 0.43 13.04
CA LYS A 52 40.56 -0.97 12.96
C LYS A 52 39.44 -1.92 13.39
N GLY A 53 38.72 -1.53 14.44
CA GLY A 53 37.57 -2.32 14.92
C GLY A 53 36.43 -2.39 13.90
N SER A 54 36.14 -1.32 13.16
CA SER A 54 35.08 -1.34 12.15
C SER A 54 35.43 -2.16 10.91
N VAL A 55 36.71 -2.18 10.52
CA VAL A 55 37.19 -3.06 9.45
C VAL A 55 37.03 -4.53 9.86
N LEU A 56 37.48 -4.89 11.05
CA LEU A 56 37.32 -6.25 11.58
C LEU A 56 35.85 -6.63 11.82
N ALA A 57 35.00 -5.67 12.17
CA ALA A 57 33.59 -5.93 12.32
C ALA A 57 32.91 -6.26 11.00
N ALA A 58 33.26 -5.56 9.92
CA ALA A 58 32.75 -5.84 8.59
C ALA A 58 33.15 -7.24 8.09
N ASP A 59 34.42 -7.59 8.24
CA ASP A 59 34.97 -8.91 7.93
C ASP A 59 34.19 -10.04 8.68
N ARG A 60 34.00 -9.90 9.97
CA ARG A 60 33.26 -10.89 10.79
C ARG A 60 31.78 -10.98 10.43
N VAL A 61 31.17 -9.90 10.00
CA VAL A 61 29.77 -9.91 9.56
C VAL A 61 29.65 -10.63 8.22
N SER A 62 30.47 -10.28 7.22
CA SER A 62 30.45 -10.92 5.91
C SER A 62 30.77 -12.42 5.99
N ASP A 63 31.76 -12.79 6.78
CA ASP A 63 32.09 -14.19 7.11
C ASP A 63 30.91 -14.92 7.77
N GLY A 64 30.20 -14.24 8.65
CA GLY A 64 29.00 -14.77 9.28
C GLY A 64 27.89 -15.11 8.29
N TYR A 65 27.65 -14.26 7.30
CA TYR A 65 26.68 -14.53 6.22
C TYR A 65 27.08 -15.76 5.40
N VAL A 66 28.38 -15.90 5.10
CA VAL A 66 28.89 -17.08 4.40
C VAL A 66 28.73 -18.34 5.25
N ALA A 67 29.09 -18.29 6.54
CA ALA A 67 29.00 -19.41 7.45
C ALA A 67 27.57 -19.90 7.67
N ASP A 68 26.61 -19.00 7.71
CA ASP A 68 25.18 -19.30 7.90
C ASP A 68 24.47 -19.60 6.56
N ASN A 69 25.21 -19.60 5.45
CA ASN A 69 24.65 -19.73 4.10
C ASN A 69 23.49 -18.76 3.83
N TRP A 70 23.60 -17.52 4.33
CA TRP A 70 22.58 -16.48 4.27
C TRP A 70 22.56 -15.79 2.89
N GLY A 71 22.00 -16.51 1.91
CA GLY A 71 21.99 -16.09 0.52
C GLY A 71 20.69 -15.41 0.10
N TRP A 72 20.43 -15.41 -1.21
CA TRP A 72 19.34 -14.68 -1.83
C TRP A 72 17.97 -14.96 -1.22
N GLU A 73 17.65 -16.24 -0.98
CA GLU A 73 16.36 -16.63 -0.43
C GLU A 73 16.18 -16.12 1.02
N ALA A 74 17.19 -16.29 1.85
CA ALA A 74 17.15 -15.81 3.24
C ALA A 74 17.00 -14.28 3.29
N ILE A 75 17.77 -13.55 2.47
CA ILE A 75 17.72 -12.08 2.43
C ILE A 75 16.36 -11.57 1.97
N THR A 76 15.75 -12.18 0.94
CA THR A 76 14.45 -11.76 0.44
C THR A 76 13.31 -11.97 1.45
N HIS A 77 13.40 -12.98 2.32
CA HIS A 77 12.39 -13.31 3.32
C HIS A 77 12.66 -12.69 4.70
N GLN A 78 13.91 -12.63 5.11
CA GLN A 78 14.33 -12.27 6.48
C GLN A 78 15.24 -11.03 6.53
N ARG A 79 15.68 -10.53 5.37
CA ARG A 79 16.58 -9.37 5.21
C ARG A 79 17.99 -9.63 5.78
N HIS A 80 18.28 -9.10 6.97
CA HIS A 80 19.60 -9.20 7.62
C HIS A 80 19.81 -10.52 8.35
N ASP A 81 21.04 -11.02 8.36
CA ASP A 81 21.43 -12.09 9.25
C ASP A 81 21.75 -11.52 10.65
N SER A 82 20.70 -11.45 11.48
CA SER A 82 20.83 -10.96 12.84
C SER A 82 21.76 -11.80 13.70
N ALA A 83 21.90 -13.10 13.41
CA ALA A 83 22.79 -13.99 14.15
C ALA A 83 24.25 -13.69 13.83
N ALA A 84 24.59 -13.44 12.56
CA ALA A 84 25.92 -13.01 12.16
C ALA A 84 26.31 -11.67 12.77
N LEU A 85 25.42 -10.69 12.74
CA LEU A 85 25.61 -9.38 13.39
C LEU A 85 25.84 -9.51 14.90
N ASP A 86 25.02 -10.32 15.57
CA ASP A 86 25.14 -10.58 17.01
C ASP A 86 26.45 -11.28 17.36
N ARG A 87 26.88 -12.28 16.58
CA ARG A 87 28.16 -12.96 16.80
C ARG A 87 29.35 -12.00 16.64
N ALA A 88 29.33 -11.21 15.56
CA ALA A 88 30.36 -10.20 15.34
C ALA A 88 30.40 -9.18 16.48
N GLY A 89 29.25 -8.68 16.92
CA GLY A 89 29.17 -7.74 18.05
C GLY A 89 29.65 -8.33 19.38
N LYS A 90 29.28 -9.57 19.70
CA LYS A 90 29.72 -10.30 20.90
C LYS A 90 31.21 -10.52 20.91
N SER A 91 31.86 -10.68 19.78
CA SER A 91 33.30 -10.85 19.65
C SER A 91 34.12 -9.62 20.10
N PHE A 92 33.46 -8.49 20.29
CA PHE A 92 34.01 -7.24 20.81
C PHE A 92 33.51 -6.88 22.23
N ASN A 93 33.07 -7.86 23.00
CA ASN A 93 32.38 -7.64 24.30
C ASN A 93 31.09 -6.85 24.15
N SER A 94 30.21 -7.33 23.26
CA SER A 94 28.84 -6.83 23.07
C SER A 94 28.74 -5.41 22.51
N VAL A 95 29.41 -5.17 21.40
CA VAL A 95 29.20 -3.97 20.57
C VAL A 95 27.97 -4.16 19.68
N SER A 96 27.12 -3.14 19.59
CA SER A 96 25.99 -3.14 18.63
C SER A 96 26.50 -2.76 17.24
N ILE A 97 26.27 -3.63 16.26
CA ILE A 97 26.63 -3.42 14.85
C ILE A 97 25.33 -3.22 14.08
N GLY A 98 25.15 -2.02 13.50
CA GLY A 98 24.11 -1.76 12.51
C GLY A 98 24.59 -2.14 11.12
N GLU A 99 23.66 -2.40 10.21
CA GLU A 99 23.97 -2.77 8.85
C GLU A 99 23.04 -2.09 7.85
N ASN A 100 23.63 -1.59 6.76
CA ASN A 100 22.95 -1.30 5.52
C ASN A 100 23.44 -2.34 4.50
N LEU A 101 22.52 -3.17 4.02
CA LEU A 101 22.81 -4.28 3.12
C LEU A 101 22.18 -4.03 1.77
N ASN A 102 22.98 -4.11 0.71
CA ASN A 102 22.46 -4.19 -0.66
C ASN A 102 22.90 -5.50 -1.31
N THR A 103 22.01 -6.11 -2.08
CA THR A 103 22.18 -7.45 -2.62
C THR A 103 21.79 -7.52 -4.08
N TRP A 104 22.66 -8.10 -4.89
CA TRP A 104 22.37 -8.46 -6.29
C TRP A 104 22.36 -9.97 -6.46
N GLN A 105 21.54 -10.44 -7.40
CA GLN A 105 21.47 -11.86 -7.75
C GLN A 105 22.29 -12.16 -9.00
N GLY A 106 23.00 -13.28 -8.99
CA GLY A 106 23.60 -13.88 -10.20
C GLY A 106 24.82 -13.16 -10.76
N LEU A 107 25.47 -12.30 -9.99
CA LEU A 107 26.72 -11.66 -10.42
C LEU A 107 27.84 -12.69 -10.49
N THR A 108 28.56 -12.71 -11.61
CA THR A 108 29.67 -13.60 -11.85
C THR A 108 30.92 -12.80 -12.31
N GLY A 109 32.07 -13.14 -11.71
CA GLY A 109 33.37 -12.50 -12.06
C GLY A 109 33.91 -12.85 -13.43
N PRO A 110 35.15 -12.41 -13.76
CA PRO A 110 36.14 -11.92 -12.79
C PRO A 110 35.89 -10.47 -12.33
N PHE A 111 36.27 -10.16 -11.09
CA PHE A 111 36.15 -8.83 -10.52
C PHE A 111 37.51 -8.19 -10.25
N THR A 112 37.51 -6.86 -10.36
CA THR A 112 38.62 -6.02 -9.91
C THR A 112 38.17 -5.20 -8.69
N LEU A 113 39.11 -4.59 -7.99
CA LEU A 113 38.79 -3.67 -6.91
C LEU A 113 37.93 -2.49 -7.38
N ASN A 114 38.16 -2.03 -8.64
CA ASN A 114 37.32 -1.01 -9.27
C ASN A 114 35.85 -1.47 -9.39
N ASP A 115 35.61 -2.72 -9.79
CA ASP A 115 34.25 -3.26 -9.89
C ASP A 115 33.57 -3.31 -8.53
N ILE A 116 34.30 -3.75 -7.49
CA ILE A 116 33.75 -3.78 -6.12
C ILE A 116 33.40 -2.37 -5.61
N LYS A 117 34.30 -1.40 -5.81
CA LYS A 117 34.00 0.01 -5.45
C LYS A 117 32.80 0.56 -6.22
N LYS A 118 32.62 0.15 -7.48
CA LYS A 118 31.42 0.51 -8.25
C LYS A 118 30.15 -0.04 -7.60
N TYR A 119 30.14 -1.30 -7.16
CA TYR A 119 29.00 -1.87 -6.44
C TYR A 119 28.78 -1.18 -5.08
N VAL A 120 29.82 -0.79 -4.36
CA VAL A 120 29.68 0.03 -3.16
C VAL A 120 29.05 1.38 -3.48
N TYR A 121 29.43 2.03 -4.58
CA TYR A 121 28.81 3.27 -5.03
C TYR A 121 27.34 3.09 -5.42
N GLU A 122 27.02 2.02 -6.17
CA GLU A 122 25.64 1.69 -6.54
C GLU A 122 24.79 1.35 -5.30
N ALA A 123 25.35 0.64 -4.32
CA ALA A 123 24.68 0.41 -3.04
C ALA A 123 24.34 1.73 -2.32
N MET A 124 25.25 2.71 -2.32
CA MET A 124 24.95 4.03 -1.74
C MET A 124 23.81 4.74 -2.47
N LEU A 125 23.71 4.62 -3.79
CA LEU A 125 22.57 5.17 -4.54
C LEU A 125 21.27 4.46 -4.15
N ASP A 126 21.29 3.14 -4.07
CA ASP A 126 20.12 2.36 -3.69
C ASP A 126 19.68 2.65 -2.25
N PHE A 127 20.60 2.77 -1.30
CA PHE A 127 20.31 3.17 0.07
C PHE A 127 19.64 4.54 0.16
N MET A 128 20.00 5.45 -0.72
CA MET A 128 19.46 6.82 -0.71
C MET A 128 18.18 6.98 -1.54
N PHE A 129 17.96 6.16 -2.58
CA PHE A 129 16.95 6.44 -3.61
C PHE A 129 16.10 5.23 -4.03
N ASN A 130 16.03 4.13 -3.24
CA ASN A 130 15.29 2.92 -3.64
C ASN A 130 13.76 3.12 -3.78
N GLY A 131 13.20 4.15 -3.18
CA GLY A 131 11.78 4.48 -3.30
C GLY A 131 10.81 3.63 -2.47
N ASN A 132 11.30 2.60 -1.80
CA ASN A 132 10.47 1.64 -1.07
C ASN A 132 10.50 1.82 0.44
N GLU A 133 11.62 2.29 0.98
CA GLU A 133 11.80 2.51 2.41
C GLU A 133 12.86 3.60 2.65
N TRP A 134 12.93 4.13 3.89
CA TRP A 134 13.81 5.24 4.26
C TRP A 134 14.85 4.89 5.31
N ASN A 135 14.86 3.65 5.82
CA ASN A 135 15.71 3.29 6.94
C ASN A 135 17.19 3.37 6.56
N HIS A 136 17.55 2.88 5.36
CA HIS A 136 18.91 2.99 4.86
C HIS A 136 19.31 4.45 4.64
N ALA A 137 18.46 5.25 3.99
CA ALA A 137 18.74 6.67 3.75
C ALA A 137 18.93 7.43 5.06
N ARG A 138 18.12 7.18 6.09
CA ARG A 138 18.25 7.79 7.41
C ARG A 138 19.53 7.35 8.13
N SER A 139 19.91 6.07 8.01
CA SER A 139 21.16 5.54 8.57
C SER A 139 22.38 6.20 7.91
N ILE A 140 22.43 6.18 6.56
CA ILE A 140 23.54 6.74 5.78
C ILE A 140 23.67 8.24 6.01
N SER A 141 22.56 8.99 6.01
CA SER A 141 22.57 10.44 6.23
C SER A 141 22.79 10.86 7.69
N GLY A 142 22.84 9.91 8.63
CA GLY A 142 23.01 10.21 10.05
C GLY A 142 21.79 10.84 10.75
N LEU A 143 20.59 10.64 10.16
CA LEU A 143 19.31 11.13 10.72
C LEU A 143 18.61 10.11 11.63
N THR A 144 19.35 9.10 12.11
CA THR A 144 18.89 8.16 13.13
C THR A 144 18.96 8.79 14.53
N ALA A 145 18.22 8.23 15.48
CA ALA A 145 18.17 8.74 16.86
C ALA A 145 19.56 8.86 17.52
N ASP A 146 20.50 8.03 17.07
CA ASP A 146 21.86 7.98 17.62
C ASP A 146 22.85 8.96 16.97
N GLY A 147 22.46 9.80 16.05
CA GLY A 147 23.17 10.81 15.23
C GLY A 147 24.62 11.23 15.56
N GLY A 148 25.29 10.49 16.42
CA GLY A 148 26.65 10.70 16.86
C GLY A 148 27.73 10.16 15.92
N GLU A 149 28.98 10.24 16.38
CA GLU A 149 30.12 9.68 15.64
C GLU A 149 29.96 8.16 15.48
N SER A 150 30.12 7.68 14.25
CA SER A 150 30.04 6.26 13.89
C SER A 150 31.31 5.79 13.18
N TYR A 151 31.66 4.54 13.40
CA TYR A 151 32.74 3.85 12.69
C TYR A 151 32.15 2.98 11.60
N ILE A 152 32.58 3.16 10.35
CA ILE A 152 32.09 2.43 9.18
C ILE A 152 33.08 1.33 8.82
N GLY A 153 32.56 0.14 8.58
CA GLY A 153 33.25 -0.97 7.94
C GLY A 153 32.45 -1.44 6.74
N THR A 154 33.12 -1.82 5.67
CA THR A 154 32.47 -2.29 4.44
C THR A 154 33.21 -3.49 3.88
N ASP A 155 32.45 -4.56 3.67
CA ASP A 155 32.98 -5.81 3.11
C ASP A 155 31.93 -6.44 2.16
N ILE A 156 32.31 -7.51 1.50
CA ILE A 156 31.51 -8.23 0.50
C ILE A 156 31.33 -9.67 0.93
N SER A 157 30.15 -10.23 0.69
CA SER A 157 29.96 -11.68 0.72
C SER A 157 29.24 -12.17 -0.53
N VAL A 158 29.63 -13.36 -1.00
CA VAL A 158 28.95 -14.06 -2.09
C VAL A 158 28.52 -15.43 -1.59
N VAL A 159 27.24 -15.62 -1.43
CA VAL A 159 26.69 -16.84 -0.85
C VAL A 159 25.32 -17.16 -1.40
N ALA A 160 25.09 -18.43 -1.76
CA ALA A 160 23.81 -18.95 -2.22
C ALA A 160 23.07 -18.03 -3.22
N GLY A 161 23.76 -17.58 -4.25
CA GLY A 161 23.23 -16.74 -5.34
C GLY A 161 23.11 -15.25 -5.04
N ALA A 162 23.50 -14.81 -3.85
CA ALA A 162 23.55 -13.40 -3.46
C ALA A 162 24.98 -12.86 -3.54
N PHE A 163 25.14 -11.68 -4.12
CA PHE A 163 26.31 -10.83 -4.00
C PHE A 163 25.91 -9.66 -3.09
N ASN A 164 26.52 -9.58 -1.93
CA ASN A 164 26.15 -8.66 -0.87
C ASN A 164 27.23 -7.59 -0.68
N VAL A 165 26.80 -6.34 -0.59
CA VAL A 165 27.62 -5.24 -0.07
C VAL A 165 27.14 -4.92 1.33
N HIS A 166 27.99 -5.18 2.32
CA HIS A 166 27.77 -4.90 3.73
C HIS A 166 28.36 -3.54 4.08
N VAL A 167 27.52 -2.62 4.51
CA VAL A 167 27.96 -1.34 5.08
C VAL A 167 27.56 -1.32 6.55
N ASN A 168 28.46 -1.76 7.39
CA ASN A 168 28.27 -1.86 8.81
C ASN A 168 28.63 -0.55 9.52
N ASN A 169 27.87 -0.22 10.54
CA ASN A 169 28.13 0.95 11.37
C ASN A 169 28.13 0.59 12.86
N VAL A 170 29.09 1.11 13.57
CA VAL A 170 29.17 1.03 15.02
C VAL A 170 29.09 2.45 15.58
N ASN A 171 28.04 2.75 16.33
CA ASN A 171 27.94 4.05 17.00
C ASN A 171 28.94 4.10 18.16
N LYS A 172 29.70 5.18 18.26
CA LYS A 172 30.69 5.38 19.32
C LYS A 172 30.10 5.22 20.71
N ASN A 173 28.86 5.67 20.91
CA ASN A 173 28.18 5.61 22.18
C ASN A 173 27.72 4.19 22.55
N SER A 174 27.70 3.26 21.63
CA SER A 174 27.37 1.85 21.86
C SER A 174 28.59 1.00 22.25
N ILE A 175 29.79 1.59 22.26
CA ILE A 175 31.04 0.89 22.61
C ILE A 175 31.27 1.04 24.12
N ALA A 176 31.12 -0.06 24.84
CA ALA A 176 31.40 -0.07 26.28
C ALA A 176 32.89 0.13 26.58
N SER A 177 33.21 0.64 27.77
CA SER A 177 34.58 0.94 28.16
C SER A 177 35.48 -0.30 28.26
N ASP A 178 34.90 -1.49 28.43
CA ASP A 178 35.57 -2.78 28.47
C ASP A 178 35.53 -3.52 27.11
N SER A 179 35.03 -2.88 26.08
CA SER A 179 34.98 -3.45 24.74
C SER A 179 36.38 -3.60 24.15
N SER A 180 36.60 -4.71 23.43
CA SER A 180 37.80 -4.92 22.62
C SER A 180 37.75 -4.27 21.22
N PHE A 181 36.71 -3.51 20.95
CA PHE A 181 36.57 -2.80 19.67
C PHE A 181 37.62 -1.69 19.54
N ASP A 182 38.53 -1.84 18.59
CA ASP A 182 39.62 -0.87 18.40
C ASP A 182 39.10 0.38 17.70
N THR A 183 39.00 1.47 18.42
CA THR A 183 38.55 2.79 17.93
C THR A 183 39.65 3.59 17.23
N THR A 184 40.86 3.03 17.05
CA THR A 184 41.96 3.70 16.34
C THR A 184 41.55 4.02 14.92
N LYS A 185 41.44 5.31 14.65
CA LYS A 185 41.02 5.81 13.34
C LYS A 185 42.09 5.59 12.27
N ILE A 186 41.63 5.21 11.09
CA ILE A 186 42.47 5.07 9.91
C ILE A 186 42.28 6.36 9.07
N ALA A 187 43.40 6.96 8.66
CA ALA A 187 43.37 8.17 7.82
C ALA A 187 42.71 7.87 6.46
N ASN A 188 41.75 8.70 6.07
CA ASN A 188 41.00 8.48 4.83
C ASN A 188 41.65 9.22 3.65
N PRO A 189 42.24 8.53 2.66
CA PRO A 189 42.91 9.15 1.51
C PRO A 189 41.90 9.75 0.52
N TYR A 190 40.61 9.41 0.61
CA TYR A 190 39.55 9.94 -0.26
C TYR A 190 39.04 11.31 0.18
N VAL A 191 39.49 11.82 1.32
CA VAL A 191 39.15 13.15 1.84
C VAL A 191 40.14 14.16 1.23
N GLY A 192 39.75 14.89 0.20
CA GLY A 192 40.56 15.98 -0.34
C GLY A 192 40.61 16.14 -1.87
N ASN A 193 40.10 15.22 -2.64
CA ASN A 193 40.14 15.28 -4.12
C ASN A 193 38.91 15.96 -4.78
N GLN A 194 38.06 16.61 -3.99
CA GLN A 194 36.94 17.41 -4.53
C GLN A 194 37.30 18.90 -4.44
N SER A 195 37.44 19.57 -5.54
CA SER A 195 37.61 21.03 -5.57
C SER A 195 36.39 21.68 -4.89
N GLN A 196 36.60 22.49 -3.84
CA GLN A 196 35.56 23.16 -3.06
C GLN A 196 34.58 23.97 -3.91
N SER A 197 34.95 24.41 -5.09
CA SER A 197 34.09 25.17 -6.00
C SER A 197 32.99 24.32 -6.65
N SER A 198 33.30 23.07 -7.01
CA SER A 198 32.30 22.13 -7.58
C SER A 198 31.38 21.59 -6.49
N SER A 199 31.87 21.39 -5.27
CA SER A 199 31.06 20.94 -4.12
C SER A 199 30.00 21.99 -3.71
N ASN A 200 30.33 23.27 -3.74
CA ASN A 200 29.37 24.34 -3.39
C ASN A 200 28.28 24.50 -4.46
N ALA A 201 28.63 24.40 -5.76
CA ALA A 201 27.66 24.42 -6.84
C ALA A 201 26.74 23.18 -6.81
N ASN A 202 27.31 21.99 -6.56
CA ASN A 202 26.55 20.76 -6.41
C ASN A 202 25.66 20.77 -5.16
N LEU A 203 26.12 21.35 -4.05
CA LEU A 203 25.31 21.52 -2.83
C LEU A 203 24.15 22.50 -3.06
N ALA A 204 24.38 23.60 -3.77
CA ALA A 204 23.31 24.54 -4.12
C ALA A 204 22.25 23.89 -5.03
N ALA A 205 22.70 23.13 -6.05
CA ALA A 205 21.81 22.38 -6.93
C ALA A 205 21.05 21.27 -6.17
N ALA A 206 21.71 20.55 -5.27
CA ALA A 206 21.08 19.52 -4.45
C ALA A 206 20.06 20.13 -3.46
N LYS A 207 20.34 21.28 -2.85
CA LYS A 207 19.38 21.98 -2.00
C LYS A 207 18.18 22.48 -2.81
N ALA A 208 18.36 23.03 -3.99
CA ALA A 208 17.26 23.43 -4.87
C ALA A 208 16.41 22.21 -5.29
N ALA A 209 17.04 21.11 -5.64
CA ALA A 209 16.34 19.86 -5.95
C ALA A 209 15.57 19.30 -4.74
N TYR A 210 16.14 19.37 -3.54
CA TYR A 210 15.47 18.96 -2.31
C TYR A 210 14.22 19.81 -2.02
N GLU A 211 14.32 21.14 -2.14
CA GLU A 211 13.16 22.02 -1.92
C GLU A 211 12.07 21.80 -2.97
N ALA A 212 12.43 21.58 -4.24
CA ALA A 212 11.49 21.21 -5.28
C ALA A 212 10.83 19.87 -5.00
N ALA A 213 11.60 18.87 -4.57
CA ALA A 213 11.11 17.57 -4.19
C ALA A 213 10.18 17.63 -2.96
N LYS A 214 10.53 18.46 -1.97
CA LYS A 214 9.69 18.69 -0.79
C LYS A 214 8.36 19.35 -1.19
N GLN A 215 8.37 20.37 -2.03
CA GLN A 215 7.13 21.00 -2.54
C GLN A 215 6.26 19.99 -3.30
N ALA A 216 6.86 19.16 -4.15
CA ALA A 216 6.14 18.12 -4.88
C ALA A 216 5.55 17.07 -3.93
N ASN A 217 6.26 16.72 -2.86
CA ASN A 217 5.77 15.84 -1.81
C ASN A 217 4.58 16.45 -1.05
N ASP A 218 4.69 17.71 -0.64
CA ASP A 218 3.61 18.42 0.08
C ASP A 218 2.35 18.52 -0.80
N GLN A 219 2.52 18.79 -2.10
CA GLN A 219 1.43 18.78 -3.07
C GLN A 219 0.82 17.39 -3.22
N ALA A 220 1.65 16.36 -3.37
CA ALA A 220 1.18 14.97 -3.49
C ALA A 220 0.42 14.51 -2.23
N GLN A 221 0.85 14.94 -1.04
CA GLN A 221 0.12 14.68 0.22
C GLN A 221 -1.24 15.38 0.25
N SER A 222 -1.30 16.64 -0.21
CA SER A 222 -2.55 17.40 -0.31
C SER A 222 -3.52 16.74 -1.31
N ASP A 223 -3.02 16.33 -2.47
CA ASP A 223 -3.79 15.62 -3.49
C ASP A 223 -4.30 14.27 -2.97
N LEU A 224 -3.47 13.54 -2.22
CA LEU A 224 -3.83 12.28 -1.57
C LEU A 224 -4.96 12.50 -0.54
N ALA A 225 -4.85 13.54 0.28
CA ALA A 225 -5.89 13.87 1.27
C ALA A 225 -7.23 14.21 0.58
N SER A 226 -7.18 15.02 -0.49
CA SER A 226 -8.37 15.33 -1.30
C SER A 226 -8.99 14.08 -1.92
N LYS A 227 -8.19 13.20 -2.53
CA LYS A 227 -8.68 11.96 -3.13
C LYS A 227 -9.24 10.97 -2.11
N LYS A 228 -8.69 10.96 -0.90
CA LYS A 228 -9.23 10.18 0.21
C LYS A 228 -10.61 10.70 0.63
N ALA A 229 -10.77 12.01 0.76
CA ALA A 229 -12.06 12.63 1.08
C ALA A 229 -13.12 12.36 -0.01
N ASP A 230 -12.73 12.46 -1.30
CA ASP A 230 -13.60 12.10 -2.44
C ASP A 230 -14.05 10.63 -2.37
N SER A 231 -13.14 9.73 -2.05
CA SER A 231 -13.42 8.29 -1.90
C SER A 231 -14.36 8.01 -0.72
N GLU A 232 -14.15 8.67 0.42
CA GLU A 232 -15.03 8.56 1.59
C GLU A 232 -16.45 9.09 1.27
N SER A 233 -16.54 10.24 0.58
CA SER A 233 -17.80 10.81 0.11
C SER A 233 -18.54 9.86 -0.85
N ALA A 234 -17.83 9.29 -1.82
CA ALA A 234 -18.40 8.32 -2.76
C ALA A 234 -18.88 7.04 -2.05
N THR A 235 -18.14 6.58 -1.05
CA THR A 235 -18.52 5.42 -0.21
C THR A 235 -19.80 5.70 0.58
N LEU A 236 -19.92 6.88 1.18
CA LEU A 236 -21.14 7.28 1.91
C LEU A 236 -22.35 7.35 0.99
N LYS A 237 -22.19 7.95 -0.21
CA LYS A 237 -23.26 8.02 -1.21
C LYS A 237 -23.68 6.62 -1.68
N LEU A 238 -22.73 5.71 -1.89
CA LEU A 238 -23.03 4.32 -2.24
C LEU A 238 -23.84 3.62 -1.15
N LYS A 239 -23.46 3.80 0.13
CA LYS A 239 -24.18 3.25 1.29
C LYS A 239 -25.61 3.77 1.36
N ASN A 240 -25.83 5.07 1.14
CA ASN A 240 -27.15 5.67 1.12
C ASN A 240 -28.02 5.10 -0.01
N THR A 241 -27.44 4.99 -1.23
CA THR A 241 -28.13 4.40 -2.38
C THR A 241 -28.51 2.92 -2.14
N GLN A 242 -27.64 2.16 -1.46
CA GLN A 242 -27.93 0.77 -1.07
C GLN A 242 -29.10 0.70 -0.09
N SER A 243 -29.19 1.64 0.86
CA SER A 243 -30.30 1.73 1.82
C SER A 243 -31.62 2.08 1.13
N GLU A 244 -31.60 3.01 0.17
CA GLU A 244 -32.74 3.35 -0.68
C GLU A 244 -33.20 2.14 -1.51
N LEU A 245 -32.27 1.39 -2.09
CA LEU A 245 -32.57 0.16 -2.83
C LEU A 245 -33.23 -0.90 -1.95
N ALA A 246 -32.79 -1.04 -0.71
CA ALA A 246 -33.42 -1.98 0.26
C ALA A 246 -34.86 -1.56 0.56
N ALA A 247 -35.13 -0.27 0.78
CA ALA A 247 -36.46 0.25 0.97
C ALA A 247 -37.37 0.05 -0.24
N LEU A 248 -36.84 0.22 -1.45
CA LEU A 248 -37.53 -0.05 -2.70
C LEU A 248 -37.92 -1.52 -2.86
N LYS A 249 -37.04 -2.44 -2.55
CA LYS A 249 -37.33 -3.88 -2.53
C LYS A 249 -38.44 -4.26 -1.58
N ALA A 250 -38.44 -3.66 -0.39
CA ALA A 250 -39.53 -3.85 0.59
C ALA A 250 -40.90 -3.35 0.07
N THR A 251 -40.89 -2.26 -0.69
CA THR A 251 -42.12 -1.72 -1.32
C THR A 251 -42.60 -2.61 -2.48
N ALA A 252 -41.70 -3.19 -3.25
CA ALA A 252 -42.08 -4.16 -4.28
C ALA A 252 -42.79 -5.39 -3.70
N SER A 253 -42.34 -5.88 -2.53
CA SER A 253 -43.02 -6.97 -1.81
C SER A 253 -44.45 -6.60 -1.40
N LYS A 254 -44.64 -5.35 -0.95
CA LYS A 254 -45.99 -4.86 -0.60
C LYS A 254 -46.92 -4.77 -1.83
N LEU A 255 -46.36 -4.40 -2.99
CA LEU A 255 -47.12 -4.38 -4.23
C LEU A 255 -47.56 -5.80 -4.64
N ALA A 256 -46.66 -6.76 -4.56
CA ALA A 256 -46.99 -8.18 -4.84
C ALA A 256 -48.11 -8.69 -3.94
N ALA A 257 -48.06 -8.36 -2.64
CA ALA A 257 -49.13 -8.71 -1.70
C ALA A 257 -50.49 -8.03 -2.06
N ALA A 258 -50.45 -6.78 -2.50
CA ALA A 258 -51.66 -6.07 -2.95
C ALA A 258 -52.25 -6.69 -4.24
N GLN A 259 -51.39 -7.14 -5.17
CA GLN A 259 -51.85 -7.83 -6.38
C GLN A 259 -52.51 -9.18 -6.06
N ASN A 260 -51.92 -9.95 -5.13
CA ASN A 260 -52.56 -11.20 -4.68
C ASN A 260 -53.92 -10.94 -4.02
N ASN A 261 -53.99 -9.93 -3.17
CA ASN A 261 -55.28 -9.54 -2.57
C ASN A 261 -56.32 -9.13 -3.61
N LEU A 262 -55.92 -8.37 -4.64
CA LEU A 262 -56.82 -8.04 -5.72
C LEU A 262 -57.34 -9.29 -6.45
N SER A 263 -56.45 -10.24 -6.73
CA SER A 263 -56.82 -11.51 -7.38
C SER A 263 -57.83 -12.30 -6.53
N GLU A 264 -57.63 -12.37 -5.20
CA GLU A 264 -58.60 -13.00 -4.27
C GLU A 264 -59.96 -12.32 -4.30
N LYS A 265 -59.97 -10.96 -4.32
CA LYS A 265 -61.20 -10.19 -4.40
C LYS A 265 -61.92 -10.37 -5.73
N GLN A 266 -61.19 -10.51 -6.83
CA GLN A 266 -61.75 -10.81 -8.16
C GLN A 266 -62.39 -12.23 -8.19
N ALA A 267 -61.70 -13.21 -7.58
CA ALA A 267 -62.27 -14.56 -7.47
C ALA A 267 -63.56 -14.57 -6.62
N ALA A 268 -63.57 -13.84 -5.48
CA ALA A 268 -64.75 -13.70 -4.65
C ALA A 268 -65.90 -13.02 -5.40
N LEU A 269 -65.63 -12.00 -6.23
CA LEU A 269 -66.62 -11.35 -7.06
C LEU A 269 -67.18 -12.34 -8.14
N ALA A 270 -66.31 -13.15 -8.73
CA ALA A 270 -66.75 -14.16 -9.70
C ALA A 270 -67.69 -15.18 -9.06
N THR A 271 -67.37 -15.62 -7.86
CA THR A 271 -68.23 -16.49 -7.03
C THR A 271 -69.59 -15.86 -6.75
N ALA A 272 -69.58 -14.60 -6.27
CA ALA A 272 -70.82 -13.86 -6.00
C ALA A 272 -71.68 -13.65 -7.24
N LYS A 273 -71.06 -13.41 -8.43
CA LYS A 273 -71.80 -13.37 -9.71
C LYS A 273 -72.43 -14.71 -10.05
N SER A 274 -71.70 -15.82 -9.89
CA SER A 274 -72.22 -17.17 -10.14
C SER A 274 -73.38 -17.49 -9.18
N GLU A 275 -73.28 -17.08 -7.90
CA GLU A 275 -74.38 -17.22 -6.96
C GLU A 275 -75.60 -16.42 -7.34
N LEU A 276 -75.42 -15.18 -7.83
CA LEU A 276 -76.49 -14.37 -8.34
C LEU A 276 -77.16 -14.98 -9.58
N GLU A 277 -76.35 -15.51 -10.50
CA GLU A 277 -76.87 -16.23 -11.69
C GLU A 277 -77.71 -17.44 -11.29
N LYS A 278 -77.22 -18.24 -10.33
CA LYS A 278 -77.98 -19.37 -9.76
C LYS A 278 -79.25 -18.92 -9.06
N ALA A 279 -79.18 -17.81 -8.32
CA ALA A 279 -80.36 -17.22 -7.67
C ALA A 279 -81.37 -16.76 -8.74
N ASN A 280 -80.89 -16.10 -9.81
CA ASN A 280 -81.79 -15.67 -10.91
C ASN A 280 -82.43 -16.86 -11.62
N ALA A 281 -81.61 -17.91 -11.92
CA ALA A 281 -82.14 -19.14 -12.54
C ALA A 281 -83.19 -19.83 -11.62
N ALA A 282 -82.89 -19.85 -10.30
CA ALA A 282 -83.86 -20.34 -9.33
C ALA A 282 -85.16 -19.52 -9.29
N VAL A 283 -85.01 -18.22 -9.46
CA VAL A 283 -86.21 -17.32 -9.57
C VAL A 283 -87.01 -17.62 -10.84
N GLU A 284 -86.33 -17.86 -11.95
CA GLU A 284 -87.05 -18.21 -13.20
C GLU A 284 -87.65 -19.61 -13.18
N ASN A 285 -87.03 -20.55 -12.50
CA ASN A 285 -87.45 -21.93 -12.42
C ASN A 285 -88.52 -22.20 -11.29
N LEU A 286 -88.52 -21.30 -10.32
CA LEU A 286 -89.49 -21.43 -9.21
C LEU A 286 -90.85 -20.81 -9.62
N ASN A 287 -91.89 -21.68 -9.72
CA ASN A 287 -93.32 -21.25 -9.63
C ASN A 287 -93.63 -20.68 -8.24
N ALA A 288 -92.60 -20.20 -7.56
CA ALA A 288 -92.66 -19.79 -6.18
C ALA A 288 -93.16 -18.32 -6.01
N ASN A 289 -93.55 -18.04 -4.79
CA ASN A 289 -94.03 -16.73 -4.35
C ASN A 289 -93.04 -15.62 -4.76
N ALA A 290 -93.62 -14.56 -5.39
CA ALA A 290 -92.83 -13.44 -5.91
C ALA A 290 -91.99 -12.73 -4.84
N GLN A 291 -92.43 -12.83 -3.58
CA GLN A 291 -91.78 -12.22 -2.43
C GLN A 291 -90.47 -12.95 -2.05
N GLU A 292 -90.45 -14.28 -2.11
CA GLU A 292 -89.27 -15.04 -1.84
C GLU A 292 -88.21 -14.86 -2.94
N LYS A 293 -88.69 -14.74 -4.20
CA LYS A 293 -87.85 -14.42 -5.39
C LYS A 293 -87.16 -13.03 -5.22
N ALA A 294 -87.93 -12.05 -4.80
CA ALA A 294 -87.50 -10.68 -4.58
C ALA A 294 -86.42 -10.59 -3.46
N VAL A 295 -86.66 -11.32 -2.34
CA VAL A 295 -85.73 -11.37 -1.20
C VAL A 295 -84.37 -12.04 -1.60
N ALA A 296 -84.49 -13.17 -2.29
CA ALA A 296 -83.25 -13.89 -2.77
C ALA A 296 -82.46 -13.03 -3.73
N LEU A 297 -83.09 -12.37 -4.70
CA LEU A 297 -82.44 -11.47 -5.66
C LEU A 297 -81.85 -10.26 -4.92
N SER A 298 -82.54 -9.63 -4.02
CA SER A 298 -82.03 -8.50 -3.25
C SER A 298 -80.77 -8.88 -2.43
N LYS A 299 -80.79 -10.05 -1.80
CA LYS A 299 -79.65 -10.55 -1.03
C LYS A 299 -78.41 -10.84 -1.98
N ALA A 300 -78.65 -11.49 -3.13
CA ALA A 300 -77.63 -11.75 -4.10
C ALA A 300 -77.05 -10.45 -4.69
N GLN A 301 -77.90 -9.48 -4.97
CA GLN A 301 -77.49 -8.14 -5.47
C GLN A 301 -76.63 -7.41 -4.41
N ALA A 302 -77.11 -7.39 -3.12
CA ALA A 302 -76.30 -6.76 -2.08
C ALA A 302 -74.92 -7.38 -1.90
N THR A 303 -74.85 -8.72 -1.99
CA THR A 303 -73.52 -9.40 -1.95
C THR A 303 -72.64 -9.01 -3.16
N LEU A 304 -73.21 -8.89 -4.34
CA LEU A 304 -72.47 -8.44 -5.54
C LEU A 304 -71.95 -7.01 -5.39
N ASP A 305 -72.82 -6.11 -4.90
CA ASP A 305 -72.46 -4.72 -4.70
C ASP A 305 -71.37 -4.55 -3.67
N GLU A 306 -71.38 -5.35 -2.56
CA GLU A 306 -70.30 -5.41 -1.59
C GLU A 306 -68.97 -5.85 -2.22
N LYS A 307 -68.97 -6.94 -3.01
CA LYS A 307 -67.75 -7.45 -3.70
C LYS A 307 -67.26 -6.49 -4.77
N LEU A 308 -68.12 -5.77 -5.45
CA LEU A 308 -67.75 -4.71 -6.40
C LEU A 308 -67.07 -3.53 -5.68
N ALA A 309 -67.58 -3.11 -4.55
CA ALA A 309 -66.96 -2.06 -3.75
C ALA A 309 -65.57 -2.47 -3.22
N GLU A 310 -65.46 -3.72 -2.71
CA GLU A 310 -64.15 -4.29 -2.34
C GLU A 310 -63.13 -4.29 -3.52
N LEU A 311 -63.59 -4.74 -4.70
CA LEU A 311 -62.77 -4.73 -5.91
C LEU A 311 -62.33 -3.33 -6.33
N GLN A 312 -63.22 -2.35 -6.27
CA GLN A 312 -62.91 -0.94 -6.57
C GLN A 312 -61.86 -0.41 -5.60
N THR A 313 -62.00 -0.72 -4.32
CA THR A 313 -61.03 -0.33 -3.29
C THR A 313 -59.66 -0.97 -3.55
N ALA A 314 -59.62 -2.26 -3.87
CA ALA A 314 -58.38 -2.98 -4.20
C ALA A 314 -57.72 -2.42 -5.48
N LYS A 315 -58.53 -2.09 -6.51
CA LYS A 315 -58.01 -1.45 -7.75
C LYS A 315 -57.40 -0.08 -7.46
N ALA A 316 -58.03 0.74 -6.63
CA ALA A 316 -57.50 2.05 -6.24
C ALA A 316 -56.15 1.91 -5.50
N LYS A 317 -56.08 0.96 -4.56
CA LYS A 317 -54.80 0.64 -3.86
C LYS A 317 -53.75 0.15 -4.83
N LEU A 318 -54.08 -0.71 -5.79
CA LEU A 318 -53.14 -1.18 -6.83
C LEU A 318 -52.67 -0.02 -7.70
N ALA A 319 -53.55 0.88 -8.14
CA ALA A 319 -53.17 2.04 -8.91
C ALA A 319 -52.18 2.95 -8.15
N THR A 320 -52.44 3.20 -6.88
CA THR A 320 -51.52 3.96 -5.99
C THR A 320 -50.17 3.25 -5.83
N SER A 321 -50.22 1.95 -5.59
CA SER A 321 -48.97 1.13 -5.46
C SER A 321 -48.19 1.09 -6.78
N SER A 322 -48.87 0.97 -7.93
CA SER A 322 -48.25 0.99 -9.26
C SER A 322 -47.59 2.34 -9.55
N ALA A 323 -48.28 3.45 -9.23
CA ALA A 323 -47.70 4.80 -9.36
C ALA A 323 -46.48 4.97 -8.44
N THR A 324 -46.56 4.45 -7.23
CA THR A 324 -45.45 4.45 -6.30
C THR A 324 -44.27 3.62 -6.85
N LEU A 325 -44.54 2.41 -7.33
CA LEU A 325 -43.52 1.56 -7.95
C LEU A 325 -42.86 2.26 -9.15
N GLN A 326 -43.65 2.89 -10.01
CA GLN A 326 -43.10 3.63 -11.18
C GLN A 326 -42.17 4.76 -10.70
N ARG A 327 -42.58 5.54 -9.70
CA ARG A 327 -41.73 6.60 -9.14
C ARG A 327 -40.47 6.04 -8.50
N LEU A 328 -40.57 4.92 -7.78
CA LEU A 328 -39.46 4.27 -7.13
C LEU A 328 -38.52 3.61 -8.14
N THR A 329 -39.06 3.01 -9.21
CA THR A 329 -38.26 2.45 -10.32
C THR A 329 -37.46 3.56 -11.01
N ASN A 330 -38.08 4.71 -11.25
CA ASN A 330 -37.39 5.87 -11.81
C ASN A 330 -36.28 6.38 -10.88
N ALA A 331 -36.56 6.47 -9.58
CA ALA A 331 -35.58 6.85 -8.57
C ALA A 331 -34.42 5.83 -8.46
N TYR A 332 -34.74 4.54 -8.49
CA TYR A 332 -33.73 3.46 -8.52
C TYR A 332 -32.81 3.55 -9.75
N ASN A 333 -33.43 3.75 -10.94
CA ASN A 333 -32.65 3.87 -12.17
C ASN A 333 -31.73 5.11 -12.13
N ALA A 334 -32.23 6.23 -11.61
CA ALA A 334 -31.43 7.43 -11.40
C ALA A 334 -30.28 7.18 -10.39
N ALA A 335 -30.57 6.53 -9.28
CA ALA A 335 -29.56 6.16 -8.26
C ALA A 335 -28.52 5.17 -8.83
N LYS A 336 -28.94 4.19 -9.62
CA LYS A 336 -28.05 3.25 -10.32
C LYS A 336 -27.13 3.97 -11.28
N GLN A 337 -27.65 4.92 -12.07
CA GLN A 337 -26.83 5.74 -12.95
C GLN A 337 -25.83 6.62 -12.18
N ASP A 338 -26.27 7.22 -11.07
CA ASP A 338 -25.41 8.03 -10.20
C ASP A 338 -24.32 7.17 -9.56
N THR A 339 -24.66 5.96 -9.09
CA THR A 339 -23.69 4.98 -8.56
C THR A 339 -22.67 4.60 -9.64
N ALA A 340 -23.13 4.33 -10.86
CA ALA A 340 -22.22 4.02 -11.98
C ALA A 340 -21.27 5.18 -12.29
N LYS A 341 -21.77 6.43 -12.31
CA LYS A 341 -20.95 7.63 -12.49
C LYS A 341 -19.90 7.76 -11.38
N LYS A 342 -20.30 7.53 -10.14
CA LYS A 342 -19.39 7.58 -8.97
C LYS A 342 -18.36 6.45 -8.99
N GLN A 343 -18.75 5.25 -9.43
CA GLN A 343 -17.83 4.14 -9.61
C GLN A 343 -16.78 4.45 -10.70
N VAL A 344 -17.19 5.07 -11.81
CA VAL A 344 -16.26 5.54 -12.83
C VAL A 344 -15.32 6.61 -12.26
N ALA A 345 -15.87 7.59 -11.55
CA ALA A 345 -15.07 8.63 -10.90
C ALA A 345 -14.06 8.04 -9.88
N LEU A 346 -14.48 7.06 -9.08
CA LEU A 346 -13.60 6.33 -8.16
C LEU A 346 -12.50 5.57 -8.90
N THR A 347 -12.86 4.89 -10.00
CA THR A 347 -11.90 4.16 -10.83
C THR A 347 -10.89 5.12 -11.48
N GLN A 348 -11.34 6.29 -11.89
CA GLN A 348 -10.47 7.34 -12.44
C GLN A 348 -9.59 8.00 -11.36
N ALA A 349 -10.09 8.10 -10.13
CA ALA A 349 -9.33 8.65 -9.00
C ALA A 349 -8.23 7.70 -8.49
N ASN A 350 -8.46 6.38 -8.54
CA ASN A 350 -7.51 5.38 -8.07
C ASN A 350 -6.13 5.45 -8.75
N PRO A 351 -6.01 5.60 -10.09
CA PRO A 351 -4.70 5.80 -10.73
C PRO A 351 -4.01 7.08 -10.27
N ALA A 352 -4.77 8.17 -10.07
CA ALA A 352 -4.21 9.43 -9.57
C ALA A 352 -3.71 9.27 -8.12
N LEU A 353 -4.46 8.57 -7.28
CA LEU A 353 -4.03 8.24 -5.92
C LEU A 353 -2.78 7.35 -5.92
N THR A 354 -2.74 6.36 -6.80
CA THR A 354 -1.57 5.48 -6.97
C THR A 354 -0.37 6.27 -7.46
N ALA A 355 -0.56 7.15 -8.44
CA ALA A 355 0.50 8.02 -8.94
C ALA A 355 1.02 8.99 -7.86
N ALA A 356 0.12 9.54 -7.04
CA ALA A 356 0.48 10.38 -5.90
C ALA A 356 1.29 9.62 -4.84
N LYS A 357 0.86 8.39 -4.50
CA LYS A 357 1.61 7.49 -3.59
C LYS A 357 2.99 7.15 -4.14
N ASN A 358 3.09 6.86 -5.44
CA ASN A 358 4.36 6.54 -6.09
C ASN A 358 5.30 7.77 -6.12
N ARG A 359 4.74 8.97 -6.35
CA ARG A 359 5.51 10.23 -6.26
C ARG A 359 5.98 10.49 -4.84
N LEU A 360 5.11 10.29 -3.85
CA LEU A 360 5.47 10.40 -2.45
C LEU A 360 6.60 9.44 -2.10
N ALA A 361 6.48 8.18 -2.47
CA ALA A 361 7.52 7.16 -2.26
C ALA A 361 8.84 7.53 -2.95
N ALA A 362 8.77 8.09 -4.16
CA ALA A 362 9.96 8.55 -4.90
C ALA A 362 10.62 9.81 -4.31
N LEU A 363 9.91 10.58 -3.49
CA LEU A 363 10.43 11.77 -2.81
C LEU A 363 10.94 11.46 -1.39
N THR A 364 10.59 10.28 -0.86
CA THR A 364 10.97 9.83 0.49
C THR A 364 12.09 8.78 0.47
N ASN A 365 12.60 8.43 -0.70
CA ASN A 365 13.86 7.71 -0.95
C ASN A 365 14.91 8.72 -1.44
#